data_ecc0544fa7aa8a34f091fcc659847b51
#
_entry.id   ecc0544fa7aa8a34f091fcc659847b51
#
_cell.length_a   1.000
_cell.length_b   1.000
_cell.length_c   1.000
_cell.angle_alpha   90.00
_cell.angle_beta   90.00
_cell.angle_gamma   90.00
#
_symmetry.space_group_name_H-M   'P 1'
#
loop_
_entity.id
_entity.type
_entity.pdbx_description
1 polymer ?
#
loop_
_entity_poly.entity_id
_entity_poly.type
_entity_poly.pdbx_seq_one_letter_code
_entity_poly.pdbx_strand_id
1 'polypeptide(L)'
;MEKWKQVKYKGFERYQISDKGNVKGTKGLMKSRPNSRKYHIIGLREPGSREQKTFSVHRMVAEHFIPQPSGKNYVNHISGDKNDNTVQNLEWVTQSENQIHAYETGLQVKTTEQVARLKGYAENKRRPIRVVNEKIGIDQVFESIAEAGQLLNCNEKTLRNVLKGRNKSRLGYKVFYLDGGD
;
A
#
# COMPACT_ATOMS: atom_id res chain seq x y z
N MET A 1 27.58 10.84 -18.67
CA MET A 1 28.67 10.29 -17.82
C MET A 1 28.05 9.79 -16.53
N GLU A 2 28.44 8.62 -16.02
CA GLU A 2 27.91 8.04 -14.78
C GLU A 2 28.39 8.82 -13.55
N LYS A 3 27.43 9.20 -12.69
CA LYS A 3 27.73 9.99 -11.49
C LYS A 3 27.80 9.07 -10.27
N TRP A 4 28.80 9.29 -9.42
CA TRP A 4 29.05 8.50 -8.23
C TRP A 4 28.92 9.33 -6.97
N LYS A 5 28.32 8.75 -5.92
CA LYS A 5 28.24 9.33 -4.58
C LYS A 5 28.74 8.33 -3.55
N GLN A 6 29.39 8.83 -2.53
CA GLN A 6 29.77 8.05 -1.36
C GLN A 6 28.51 7.59 -0.62
N VAL A 7 28.49 6.32 -0.17
CA VAL A 7 27.38 5.79 0.60
C VAL A 7 27.32 6.49 1.95
N LYS A 8 26.18 7.12 2.25
CA LYS A 8 25.98 7.94 3.46
C LYS A 8 25.58 7.14 4.72
N TYR A 9 25.52 5.82 4.63
CA TYR A 9 25.19 4.98 5.78
C TYR A 9 26.41 4.84 6.69
N LYS A 10 26.23 5.10 7.99
CA LYS A 10 27.29 5.03 9.00
C LYS A 10 27.96 3.65 8.97
N GLY A 11 29.27 3.63 8.83
CA GLY A 11 30.10 2.43 8.73
C GLY A 11 30.26 1.86 7.31
N PHE A 12 29.62 2.48 6.29
CA PHE A 12 29.68 2.03 4.90
C PHE A 12 30.24 3.09 3.94
N GLU A 13 30.85 4.15 4.44
CA GLU A 13 31.34 5.29 3.69
C GLU A 13 32.46 4.94 2.70
N ARG A 14 33.10 3.77 2.86
CA ARG A 14 34.11 3.26 1.91
C ARG A 14 33.52 2.76 0.59
N TYR A 15 32.19 2.65 0.51
CA TYR A 15 31.49 2.25 -0.71
C TYR A 15 30.96 3.47 -1.45
N GLN A 16 30.76 3.31 -2.76
CA GLN A 16 30.15 4.31 -3.62
C GLN A 16 28.97 3.68 -4.37
N ILE A 17 27.92 4.47 -4.58
CA ILE A 17 26.75 4.13 -5.39
C ILE A 17 26.67 5.08 -6.59
N SER A 18 26.34 4.57 -7.77
CA SER A 18 26.14 5.39 -8.95
C SER A 18 24.67 5.68 -9.21
N ASP A 19 24.40 6.70 -10.05
CA ASP A 19 23.08 7.03 -10.60
C ASP A 19 22.52 5.96 -11.55
N LYS A 20 23.33 4.93 -11.88
CA LYS A 20 22.94 3.76 -12.66
C LYS A 20 22.72 2.50 -11.84
N GLY A 21 22.83 2.58 -10.52
CA GLY A 21 22.68 1.42 -9.62
C GLY A 21 23.92 0.54 -9.51
N ASN A 22 25.07 0.99 -9.97
CA ASN A 22 26.34 0.30 -9.76
C ASN A 22 26.93 0.63 -8.39
N VAL A 23 27.54 -0.34 -7.75
CA VAL A 23 28.21 -0.17 -6.44
C VAL A 23 29.69 -0.47 -6.58
N LYS A 24 30.52 0.40 -5.99
CA LYS A 24 31.96 0.21 -5.88
C LYS A 24 32.37 0.03 -4.42
N GLY A 25 33.26 -0.91 -4.19
CA GLY A 25 34.00 -1.06 -2.95
C GLY A 25 35.49 -0.79 -3.17
N THR A 26 36.31 -1.02 -2.16
CA THR A 26 37.78 -0.82 -2.20
C THR A 26 38.48 -1.65 -3.28
N LYS A 27 37.88 -2.77 -3.71
CA LYS A 27 38.39 -3.66 -4.75
C LYS A 27 37.77 -3.45 -6.14
N GLY A 28 37.00 -2.37 -6.33
CA GLY A 28 36.33 -2.06 -7.60
C GLY A 28 34.82 -2.34 -7.60
N LEU A 29 34.27 -2.57 -8.79
CA LEU A 29 32.83 -2.83 -9.00
C LEU A 29 32.40 -4.12 -8.31
N MET A 30 31.23 -4.05 -7.67
CA MET A 30 30.61 -5.16 -6.96
C MET A 30 29.38 -5.67 -7.71
N LYS A 31 29.17 -6.98 -7.71
CA LYS A 31 27.97 -7.57 -8.33
C LYS A 31 26.80 -7.58 -7.34
N SER A 32 25.70 -6.98 -7.73
CA SER A 32 24.40 -7.18 -7.09
C SER A 32 23.75 -8.50 -7.56
N ARG A 33 22.78 -9.00 -6.80
CA ARG A 33 22.02 -10.19 -7.15
C ARG A 33 20.54 -9.96 -6.89
N PRO A 34 19.62 -10.56 -7.66
CA PRO A 34 18.21 -10.49 -7.35
C PRO A 34 17.87 -11.30 -6.08
N ASN A 35 16.94 -10.80 -5.29
CA ASN A 35 16.32 -11.56 -4.21
C ASN A 35 15.10 -12.35 -4.72
N SER A 36 14.38 -13.07 -3.83
CA SER A 36 13.18 -13.84 -4.16
C SER A 36 12.07 -13.03 -4.82
N ARG A 37 12.02 -11.70 -4.56
CA ARG A 37 11.07 -10.76 -5.16
C ARG A 37 11.62 -10.06 -6.40
N LYS A 38 12.75 -10.52 -6.94
CA LYS A 38 13.48 -9.98 -8.12
C LYS A 38 14.04 -8.57 -7.93
N TYR A 39 14.15 -8.05 -6.71
CA TYR A 39 14.86 -6.79 -6.47
C TYR A 39 16.37 -7.05 -6.34
N HIS A 40 17.19 -6.21 -6.98
CA HIS A 40 18.63 -6.26 -6.83
C HIS A 40 19.06 -5.85 -5.43
N ILE A 41 19.84 -6.71 -4.80
CA ILE A 41 20.41 -6.52 -3.47
C ILE A 41 21.92 -6.66 -3.51
N ILE A 42 22.60 -5.98 -2.60
CA ILE A 42 24.04 -6.04 -2.44
C ILE A 42 24.41 -6.19 -0.97
N GLY A 43 25.41 -6.99 -0.70
CA GLY A 43 25.93 -7.17 0.64
C GLY A 43 27.15 -6.31 0.89
N LEU A 44 27.08 -5.45 1.89
CA LEU A 44 28.19 -4.59 2.32
C LEU A 44 28.64 -5.02 3.72
N ARG A 45 29.91 -4.74 4.06
CA ARG A 45 30.48 -5.03 5.37
C ARG A 45 31.02 -3.76 5.99
N GLU A 46 30.85 -3.61 7.29
CA GLU A 46 31.54 -2.57 8.05
C GLU A 46 33.04 -2.88 8.19
N PRO A 47 33.90 -1.87 8.36
CA PRO A 47 35.29 -2.09 8.66
C PRO A 47 35.48 -2.97 9.90
N GLY A 48 36.31 -4.01 9.82
CA GLY A 48 36.55 -4.93 10.92
C GLY A 48 35.50 -5.98 11.20
N SER A 49 34.32 -5.87 10.57
CA SER A 49 33.22 -6.86 10.75
C SER A 49 33.32 -8.00 9.76
N ARG A 50 33.03 -9.22 10.23
CA ARG A 50 32.79 -10.39 9.39
C ARG A 50 31.35 -10.46 8.88
N GLU A 51 30.42 -9.75 9.53
CA GLU A 51 29.03 -9.73 9.18
C GLU A 51 28.75 -8.87 7.94
N GLN A 52 27.83 -9.33 7.11
CA GLN A 52 27.42 -8.67 5.89
C GLN A 52 26.00 -8.16 6.05
N LYS A 53 25.78 -6.85 5.88
CA LYS A 53 24.45 -6.24 5.82
C LYS A 53 24.00 -6.14 4.38
N THR A 54 22.73 -6.48 4.13
CA THR A 54 22.14 -6.49 2.79
C THR A 54 21.36 -5.21 2.54
N PHE A 55 21.64 -4.56 1.42
CA PHE A 55 20.96 -3.33 0.99
C PHE A 55 20.29 -3.53 -0.36
N SER A 56 19.12 -2.89 -0.55
CA SER A 56 18.43 -2.87 -1.84
C SER A 56 19.02 -1.78 -2.73
N VAL A 57 19.48 -2.13 -3.94
CA VAL A 57 20.17 -1.21 -4.84
C VAL A 57 19.30 -0.01 -5.23
N HIS A 58 18.04 -0.26 -5.67
CA HIS A 58 17.10 0.82 -6.02
C HIS A 58 16.90 1.81 -4.87
N ARG A 59 16.82 1.32 -3.62
CA ARG A 59 16.67 2.19 -2.46
C ARG A 59 17.93 3.00 -2.19
N MET A 60 19.12 2.38 -2.34
CA MET A 60 20.39 3.11 -2.24
C MET A 60 20.47 4.24 -3.27
N VAL A 61 20.08 3.98 -4.54
CA VAL A 61 20.06 5.02 -5.58
C VAL A 61 19.10 6.13 -5.22
N ALA A 62 17.86 5.79 -4.87
CA ALA A 62 16.85 6.79 -4.52
C ALA A 62 17.29 7.68 -3.37
N GLU A 63 17.79 7.09 -2.28
CA GLU A 63 18.23 7.83 -1.09
C GLU A 63 19.42 8.75 -1.36
N HIS A 64 20.27 8.44 -2.35
CA HIS A 64 21.45 9.24 -2.65
C HIS A 64 21.23 10.28 -3.75
N PHE A 65 20.31 10.03 -4.68
CA PHE A 65 20.17 10.85 -5.89
C PHE A 65 18.82 11.55 -6.04
N ILE A 66 17.77 11.06 -5.38
CA ILE A 66 16.41 11.59 -5.53
C ILE A 66 15.97 12.24 -4.21
N PRO A 67 15.63 13.54 -4.20
CA PRO A 67 15.03 14.16 -3.02
C PRO A 67 13.78 13.39 -2.58
N GLN A 68 13.71 13.05 -1.30
CA GLN A 68 12.56 12.33 -0.74
C GLN A 68 11.48 13.33 -0.29
N PRO A 69 10.29 13.36 -0.93
CA PRO A 69 9.18 14.18 -0.47
C PRO A 69 8.60 13.64 0.85
N SER A 70 8.03 14.55 1.66
CA SER A 70 7.36 14.17 2.91
C SER A 70 6.23 13.17 2.66
N GLY A 71 6.14 12.13 3.47
CA GLY A 71 5.11 11.08 3.38
C GLY A 71 5.36 10.00 2.32
N LYS A 72 6.34 10.13 1.45
CA LYS A 72 6.69 9.13 0.43
C LYS A 72 7.86 8.26 0.91
N ASN A 73 7.57 7.03 1.34
CA ASN A 73 8.55 6.13 1.96
C ASN A 73 8.89 4.90 1.13
N TYR A 74 8.26 4.74 -0.02
CA TYR A 74 8.49 3.62 -0.94
C TYR A 74 9.20 4.10 -2.20
N VAL A 75 10.03 3.23 -2.76
CA VAL A 75 10.69 3.46 -4.05
C VAL A 75 10.03 2.57 -5.08
N ASN A 76 9.52 3.19 -6.14
CA ASN A 76 8.91 2.53 -7.28
C ASN A 76 9.84 2.52 -8.49
N HIS A 77 9.76 1.47 -9.31
CA HIS A 77 10.34 1.44 -10.65
C HIS A 77 9.29 1.92 -11.66
N ILE A 78 9.51 3.06 -12.28
CA ILE A 78 8.54 3.72 -13.19
C ILE A 78 8.17 2.79 -14.35
N SER A 79 9.15 2.09 -14.92
CA SER A 79 8.92 1.10 -16.00
C SER A 79 8.36 -0.24 -15.51
N GLY A 80 8.35 -0.49 -14.19
CA GLY A 80 8.08 -1.80 -13.61
C GLY A 80 9.25 -2.80 -13.70
N ASP A 81 10.31 -2.51 -14.46
CA ASP A 81 11.49 -3.37 -14.54
C ASP A 81 12.41 -3.19 -13.33
N LYS A 82 12.45 -4.20 -12.47
CA LYS A 82 13.27 -4.23 -11.26
C LYS A 82 14.78 -4.38 -11.53
N ASN A 83 15.17 -4.66 -12.77
CA ASN A 83 16.57 -4.74 -13.17
C ASN A 83 17.14 -3.36 -13.49
N ASP A 84 16.30 -2.43 -13.95
CA ASP A 84 16.70 -1.05 -14.22
C ASP A 84 16.64 -0.19 -12.95
N ASN A 85 17.79 -0.10 -12.27
CA ASN A 85 17.96 0.69 -11.05
C ASN A 85 18.57 2.08 -11.31
N THR A 86 18.41 2.62 -12.51
CA THR A 86 18.85 3.97 -12.86
C THR A 86 17.98 5.02 -12.17
N VAL A 87 18.58 6.18 -11.86
CA VAL A 87 17.85 7.29 -11.20
C VAL A 87 16.65 7.76 -12.02
N GLN A 88 16.68 7.65 -13.35
CA GLN A 88 15.59 8.04 -14.25
C GLN A 88 14.38 7.10 -14.15
N ASN A 89 14.61 5.86 -13.75
CA ASN A 89 13.56 4.84 -13.60
C ASN A 89 13.03 4.71 -12.17
N LEU A 90 13.50 5.53 -11.24
CA LEU A 90 13.12 5.43 -9.82
C LEU A 90 12.42 6.70 -9.33
N GLU A 91 11.41 6.51 -8.52
CA GLU A 91 10.66 7.59 -7.87
C GLU A 91 10.28 7.24 -6.44
N TRP A 92 10.11 8.26 -5.59
CA TRP A 92 9.53 8.10 -4.27
C TRP A 92 8.01 8.16 -4.35
N VAL A 93 7.35 7.19 -3.74
CA VAL A 93 5.88 7.05 -3.74
C VAL A 93 5.35 6.72 -2.35
N THR A 94 4.06 6.96 -2.15
CA THR A 94 3.29 6.39 -1.05
C THR A 94 2.96 4.92 -1.35
N GLN A 95 2.53 4.18 -0.35
CA GLN A 95 2.08 2.79 -0.55
C GLN A 95 0.90 2.70 -1.53
N SER A 96 -0.05 3.64 -1.44
CA SER A 96 -1.22 3.68 -2.33
C SER A 96 -0.84 3.95 -3.78
N GLU A 97 0.02 4.95 -4.04
CA GLU A 97 0.52 5.25 -5.39
C GLU A 97 1.26 4.04 -5.99
N ASN A 98 2.12 3.38 -5.20
CA ASN A 98 2.84 2.19 -5.66
C ASN A 98 1.90 1.03 -6.02
N GLN A 99 0.81 0.88 -5.27
CA GLN A 99 -0.20 -0.15 -5.54
C GLN A 99 -1.02 0.17 -6.80
N ILE A 100 -1.41 1.43 -6.98
CA ILE A 100 -2.12 1.89 -8.19
C ILE A 100 -1.27 1.64 -9.42
N HIS A 101 0.00 2.08 -9.42
CA HIS A 101 0.95 1.85 -10.49
C HIS A 101 1.08 0.36 -10.85
N ALA A 102 1.16 -0.53 -9.84
CA ALA A 102 1.26 -1.97 -10.08
C ALA A 102 0.02 -2.55 -10.77
N TYR A 103 -1.17 -1.98 -10.56
CA TYR A 103 -2.40 -2.39 -11.28
C TYR A 103 -2.46 -1.79 -12.69
N GLU A 104 -2.11 -0.53 -12.87
CA GLU A 104 -2.15 0.16 -14.16
C GLU A 104 -1.15 -0.42 -15.15
N THR A 105 0.03 -0.81 -14.67
CA THR A 105 1.08 -1.44 -15.48
C THR A 105 0.93 -2.95 -15.66
N GLY A 106 -0.12 -3.55 -15.09
CA GLY A 106 -0.35 -4.99 -15.17
C GLY A 106 0.64 -5.86 -14.39
N LEU A 107 1.52 -5.25 -13.59
CA LEU A 107 2.45 -5.97 -12.72
C LEU A 107 1.73 -6.73 -11.59
N GLN A 108 0.53 -6.28 -11.26
CA GLN A 108 -0.37 -6.92 -10.32
C GLN A 108 -1.75 -7.06 -10.93
N VAL A 109 -2.19 -8.28 -11.15
CA VAL A 109 -3.54 -8.59 -11.63
C VAL A 109 -4.33 -9.12 -10.43
N LYS A 110 -5.54 -8.60 -10.24
CA LYS A 110 -6.46 -9.19 -9.25
C LYS A 110 -6.87 -10.57 -9.74
N THR A 111 -6.70 -11.59 -8.92
CA THR A 111 -7.21 -12.91 -9.25
C THR A 111 -8.74 -12.89 -9.40
N THR A 112 -9.29 -13.83 -10.16
CA THR A 112 -10.75 -13.96 -10.34
C THR A 112 -11.48 -14.03 -8.99
N GLU A 113 -10.88 -14.73 -8.00
CA GLU A 113 -11.38 -14.80 -6.63
C GLU A 113 -11.35 -13.45 -5.91
N GLN A 114 -10.27 -12.68 -6.06
CA GLN A 114 -10.17 -11.33 -5.48
C GLN A 114 -11.18 -10.38 -6.10
N VAL A 115 -11.41 -10.47 -7.42
CA VAL A 115 -12.43 -9.69 -8.13
C VAL A 115 -13.83 -10.09 -7.66
N ALA A 116 -14.12 -11.39 -7.57
CA ALA A 116 -15.40 -11.90 -7.09
C ALA A 116 -15.66 -11.47 -5.64
N ARG A 117 -14.64 -11.56 -4.77
CA ARG A 117 -14.73 -11.10 -3.37
C ARG A 117 -15.01 -9.60 -3.26
N LEU A 118 -14.39 -8.78 -4.11
CA LEU A 118 -14.60 -7.32 -4.14
C LEU A 118 -16.00 -6.99 -4.66
N LYS A 119 -16.50 -7.70 -5.69
CA LYS A 119 -17.87 -7.57 -6.18
C LYS A 119 -18.88 -7.95 -5.10
N GLY A 120 -18.74 -9.11 -4.49
CA GLY A 120 -19.62 -9.54 -3.40
C GLY A 120 -19.60 -8.58 -2.19
N TYR A 121 -18.44 -7.96 -1.89
CA TYR A 121 -18.35 -6.94 -0.85
C TYR A 121 -19.07 -5.63 -1.24
N ALA A 122 -19.00 -5.25 -2.52
CA ALA A 122 -19.71 -4.07 -3.05
C ALA A 122 -21.23 -4.29 -3.10
N GLU A 123 -21.67 -5.49 -3.48
CA GLU A 123 -23.09 -5.87 -3.50
C GLU A 123 -23.65 -5.90 -2.08
N ASN A 124 -22.95 -6.50 -1.10
CA ASN A 124 -23.35 -6.47 0.30
C ASN A 124 -23.42 -5.06 0.91
N LYS A 125 -22.64 -4.10 0.40
CA LYS A 125 -22.72 -2.69 0.83
C LYS A 125 -23.96 -1.98 0.29
N ARG A 126 -24.54 -2.44 -0.83
CA ARG A 126 -25.71 -1.86 -1.50
C ARG A 126 -27.01 -2.61 -1.17
N ARG A 127 -26.98 -3.51 -0.19
CA ARG A 127 -28.20 -4.21 0.23
C ARG A 127 -29.20 -3.22 0.84
N PRO A 128 -30.42 -3.16 0.34
CA PRO A 128 -31.45 -2.28 0.90
C PRO A 128 -31.81 -2.71 2.33
N ILE A 129 -31.99 -1.72 3.17
CA ILE A 129 -32.36 -1.90 4.57
C ILE A 129 -33.59 -1.09 4.92
N ARG A 130 -34.38 -1.59 5.86
CA ARG A 130 -35.48 -0.86 6.51
C ARG A 130 -34.98 -0.40 7.88
N VAL A 131 -35.15 0.87 8.16
CA VAL A 131 -34.82 1.47 9.45
C VAL A 131 -36.10 1.94 10.12
N VAL A 132 -36.35 1.44 11.32
CA VAL A 132 -37.52 1.79 12.13
C VAL A 132 -37.06 2.44 13.43
N ASN A 133 -37.70 3.55 13.78
CA ASN A 133 -37.53 4.17 15.09
C ASN A 133 -38.88 4.74 15.56
N GLU A 134 -39.53 4.00 16.41
CA GLU A 134 -40.85 4.33 16.93
C GLU A 134 -40.86 5.63 17.76
N LYS A 135 -39.75 5.98 18.38
CA LYS A 135 -39.66 7.16 19.26
C LYS A 135 -39.72 8.48 18.48
N ILE A 136 -39.23 8.48 17.26
CA ILE A 136 -39.12 9.68 16.40
C ILE A 136 -39.91 9.50 15.10
N GLY A 137 -40.79 8.45 15.00
CA GLY A 137 -41.69 8.22 13.88
C GLY A 137 -41.02 7.87 12.55
N ILE A 138 -39.83 7.24 12.57
CA ILE A 138 -39.11 6.82 11.35
C ILE A 138 -39.51 5.37 11.03
N ASP A 139 -39.96 5.14 9.79
CA ASP A 139 -40.10 3.84 9.17
C ASP A 139 -39.82 4.00 7.67
N GLN A 140 -38.57 3.82 7.29
CA GLN A 140 -38.07 4.11 5.94
C GLN A 140 -37.16 3.02 5.41
N VAL A 141 -37.17 2.89 4.08
CA VAL A 141 -36.30 1.99 3.33
C VAL A 141 -35.18 2.83 2.70
N PHE A 142 -33.94 2.31 2.78
CA PHE A 142 -32.75 2.90 2.22
C PHE A 142 -32.03 1.87 1.34
N GLU A 143 -31.40 2.30 0.26
CA GLU A 143 -30.65 1.41 -0.64
C GLU A 143 -29.39 0.83 0.01
N SER A 144 -28.90 1.48 1.07
CA SER A 144 -27.72 1.03 1.79
C SER A 144 -27.64 1.59 3.23
N ILE A 145 -26.82 0.95 4.06
CA ILE A 145 -26.50 1.47 5.40
C ILE A 145 -25.82 2.85 5.32
N ALA A 146 -25.03 3.10 4.26
CA ALA A 146 -24.33 4.38 4.08
C ALA A 146 -25.31 5.52 3.82
N GLU A 147 -26.31 5.30 2.95
CA GLU A 147 -27.38 6.26 2.67
C GLU A 147 -28.20 6.55 3.92
N ALA A 148 -28.62 5.50 4.62
CA ALA A 148 -29.34 5.65 5.89
C ALA A 148 -28.53 6.47 6.92
N GLY A 149 -27.24 6.21 7.01
CA GLY A 149 -26.34 6.96 7.89
C GLY A 149 -26.28 8.44 7.57
N GLN A 150 -26.20 8.79 6.29
CA GLN A 150 -26.18 10.18 5.82
C GLN A 150 -27.52 10.90 6.07
N LEU A 151 -28.64 10.29 5.62
CA LEU A 151 -29.97 10.91 5.70
C LEU A 151 -30.49 11.01 7.15
N LEU A 152 -30.16 10.05 8.00
CA LEU A 152 -30.55 10.03 9.41
C LEU A 152 -29.51 10.74 10.32
N ASN A 153 -28.46 11.31 9.74
CA ASN A 153 -27.31 11.89 10.48
C ASN A 153 -26.80 10.95 11.58
N CYS A 154 -26.70 9.67 11.27
CA CYS A 154 -26.30 8.61 12.18
C CYS A 154 -25.05 7.90 11.68
N ASN A 155 -24.16 7.52 12.59
CA ASN A 155 -22.94 6.81 12.20
C ASN A 155 -23.27 5.41 11.64
N GLU A 156 -22.79 5.11 10.42
CA GLU A 156 -22.98 3.81 9.77
C GLU A 156 -22.61 2.60 10.66
N LYS A 157 -21.56 2.74 11.48
CA LYS A 157 -21.12 1.70 12.42
C LYS A 157 -22.22 1.38 13.44
N THR A 158 -22.96 2.40 13.87
CA THR A 158 -24.08 2.23 14.80
C THR A 158 -25.20 1.41 14.15
N LEU A 159 -25.64 1.77 12.94
CA LEU A 159 -26.68 1.04 12.20
C LEU A 159 -26.24 -0.39 11.90
N ARG A 160 -25.00 -0.59 11.52
CA ARG A 160 -24.41 -1.91 11.24
C ARG A 160 -24.34 -2.81 12.47
N ASN A 161 -24.06 -2.25 13.63
CA ASN A 161 -24.04 -3.01 14.89
C ASN A 161 -25.44 -3.39 15.35
N VAL A 162 -26.44 -2.54 15.11
CA VAL A 162 -27.85 -2.86 15.37
C VAL A 162 -28.32 -3.99 14.44
N LEU A 163 -28.02 -3.88 13.14
CA LEU A 163 -28.35 -4.89 12.12
C LEU A 163 -27.76 -6.28 12.48
N LYS A 164 -26.56 -6.31 13.06
CA LYS A 164 -25.90 -7.55 13.51
C LYS A 164 -26.31 -8.02 14.89
N GLY A 165 -27.29 -7.40 15.52
CA GLY A 165 -27.73 -7.75 16.88
C GLY A 165 -26.68 -7.50 17.99
N ARG A 166 -25.55 -6.82 17.66
CA ARG A 166 -24.43 -6.62 18.59
C ARG A 166 -24.71 -5.55 19.64
N ASN A 167 -25.60 -4.60 19.36
CA ASN A 167 -25.97 -3.53 20.26
C ASN A 167 -27.48 -3.29 20.20
N LYS A 168 -28.11 -3.20 21.39
CA LYS A 168 -29.40 -2.51 21.49
C LYS A 168 -29.14 -1.03 21.24
N SER A 169 -29.73 -0.46 20.18
CA SER A 169 -29.51 0.93 19.80
C SER A 169 -29.90 1.85 20.95
N ARG A 170 -28.94 2.64 21.47
CA ARG A 170 -29.23 3.72 22.42
C ARG A 170 -30.18 4.78 21.85
N LEU A 171 -30.25 4.87 20.50
CA LEU A 171 -31.08 5.80 19.74
C LEU A 171 -32.45 5.23 19.37
N GLY A 172 -32.76 3.97 19.71
CA GLY A 172 -34.04 3.33 19.43
C GLY A 172 -34.22 2.83 17.99
N TYR A 173 -33.18 2.81 17.18
CA TYR A 173 -33.25 2.26 15.81
C TYR A 173 -33.34 0.74 15.81
N LYS A 174 -34.26 0.21 14.99
CA LYS A 174 -34.32 -1.19 14.54
C LYS A 174 -33.93 -1.21 13.07
N VAL A 175 -33.03 -2.09 12.66
CA VAL A 175 -32.52 -2.15 11.27
C VAL A 175 -32.63 -3.58 10.77
N PHE A 176 -33.17 -3.75 9.56
CA PHE A 176 -33.41 -5.06 8.96
C PHE A 176 -32.97 -5.05 7.49
N TYR A 177 -32.48 -6.17 6.98
CA TYR A 177 -32.36 -6.35 5.54
C TYR A 177 -33.76 -6.63 4.95
N LEU A 178 -34.04 -6.12 3.73
CA LEU A 178 -35.31 -6.35 3.06
C LEU A 178 -35.41 -7.74 2.39
N ASP A 179 -34.27 -8.35 2.11
CA ASP A 179 -34.15 -9.64 1.43
C ASP A 179 -34.16 -10.85 2.37
N GLY A 180 -34.58 -10.68 3.62
CA GLY A 180 -34.79 -11.77 4.59
C GLY A 180 -33.56 -12.59 4.96
N GLY A 181 -32.35 -12.08 4.68
CA GLY A 181 -31.11 -12.72 5.07
C GLY A 181 -30.72 -12.34 6.49
N ASP A 182 -30.73 -13.32 7.39
CA ASP A 182 -30.16 -13.24 8.74
C ASP A 182 -28.64 -12.98 8.69
#